data_7fa64f12287337764c5dc089a95f1a90
#
_entry.id   7fa64f12287337764c5dc089a95f1a90
#
_cell.length_a   1.000
_cell.length_b   1.000
_cell.length_c   1.000
_cell.angle_alpha   90.00
_cell.angle_beta   90.00
_cell.angle_gamma   90.00
#
_symmetry.space_group_name_H-M   'P 1'
#
loop_
_entity.id
_entity.type
_entity.pdbx_description
1 polymer ?
#
loop_
_entity_poly.entity_id
_entity_poly.type
_entity_poly.pdbx_seq_one_letter_code
_entity_poly.pdbx_strand_id
1 'polypeptide(L)'
;MESNMFCYQCQETAKGTGCILKGVCGKESHTAQAMDLLLFVVRGISVVADTLRKADCPVSEEVNVFVTDALFCTITNANFDDESILKRVDKGIIMRNGLIQEAEHNKVFLPKVDELTWQGTRDDYAEKAKTVGVLREQDEDLRSLKELLVYGLKGMAAYLEHAMRLGFNDDTVHVFMQRALATIAVESLSAEEWVKLVLEAGEFGVKTMALLDAANTGTYGNPEITKVNIGVKNRPGILISGHDLKDMEELLKQTEGTGVDVYTHGEMLPAHYYPAFKKYSHFVGNYGNAWWKQREEFTSFNGPILFTTNCIVPPLANAVYKERMFTTNSTGYPGCKYIDKDAEGRKDFSEIIEIAKQCQPPVEIEHGEIIGGFAHNQVLQLADKVVDAVKSGAIHRFIVMAGCDGRMKSRDSVSYTHLRAHET
;
A
#
# COMPACT_ATOMS: atom_id res chain seq x y z
N MET A 1 -30.68 -10.38 1.59
CA MET A 1 -30.18 -9.10 1.07
C MET A 1 -29.17 -9.44 -0.02
N GLU A 2 -29.45 -9.09 -1.26
CA GLU A 2 -28.47 -9.22 -2.33
C GLU A 2 -27.34 -8.24 -2.03
N SER A 3 -26.13 -8.76 -1.82
CA SER A 3 -24.93 -7.93 -1.69
C SER A 3 -24.53 -7.50 -3.09
N ASN A 4 -24.49 -6.20 -3.35
CA ASN A 4 -24.02 -5.63 -4.62
C ASN A 4 -22.50 -5.40 -4.64
N MET A 5 -21.78 -6.12 -3.80
CA MET A 5 -20.30 -6.06 -3.76
C MET A 5 -19.71 -6.89 -4.88
N PHE A 6 -18.68 -6.39 -5.52
CA PHE A 6 -17.73 -7.19 -6.30
C PHE A 6 -16.31 -6.67 -6.06
N CYS A 7 -15.41 -7.56 -5.64
CA CYS A 7 -13.99 -7.21 -5.44
C CYS A 7 -13.10 -8.35 -5.93
N TYR A 8 -12.13 -8.01 -6.80
CA TYR A 8 -11.14 -8.93 -7.34
C TYR A 8 -9.70 -8.37 -7.22
N GLN A 9 -9.41 -7.65 -6.14
CA GLN A 9 -8.12 -6.93 -6.00
C GLN A 9 -6.95 -7.81 -5.56
N CYS A 10 -7.18 -9.02 -5.09
CA CYS A 10 -6.12 -9.87 -4.55
C CYS A 10 -6.32 -11.33 -4.92
N GLN A 11 -5.23 -12.10 -4.83
CA GLN A 11 -5.24 -13.54 -5.09
C GLN A 11 -6.09 -14.35 -4.10
N GLU A 12 -6.39 -13.78 -2.91
CA GLU A 12 -7.24 -14.39 -1.90
C GLU A 12 -8.74 -14.34 -2.26
N THR A 13 -9.10 -13.71 -3.38
CA THR A 13 -10.50 -13.54 -3.77
C THR A 13 -11.27 -14.85 -3.78
N ALA A 14 -12.53 -14.82 -3.35
CA ALA A 14 -13.35 -16.00 -3.14
C ALA A 14 -13.38 -16.90 -4.38
N LYS A 15 -12.94 -18.15 -4.24
CA LYS A 15 -12.89 -19.17 -5.30
C LYS A 15 -12.13 -18.76 -6.57
N GLY A 16 -11.32 -17.68 -6.54
CA GLY A 16 -10.69 -17.13 -7.73
C GLY A 16 -11.65 -16.46 -8.72
N THR A 17 -12.88 -16.13 -8.29
CA THR A 17 -13.92 -15.55 -9.16
C THR A 17 -14.41 -14.17 -8.71
N GLY A 18 -13.99 -13.72 -7.54
CA GLY A 18 -14.39 -12.45 -6.95
C GLY A 18 -15.14 -12.60 -5.63
N CYS A 19 -14.99 -11.63 -4.75
CA CYS A 19 -15.75 -11.54 -3.51
C CYS A 19 -17.08 -10.80 -3.77
N ILE A 20 -18.20 -11.46 -3.53
CA ILE A 20 -19.53 -10.93 -3.85
C ILE A 20 -20.41 -10.68 -2.63
N LEU A 21 -20.06 -11.22 -1.47
CA LEU A 21 -20.82 -11.05 -0.21
C LEU A 21 -20.01 -10.30 0.83
N LYS A 22 -18.77 -10.75 1.02
CA LYS A 22 -17.78 -10.21 1.95
C LYS A 22 -16.38 -10.55 1.42
N GLY A 23 -15.42 -9.66 1.58
CA GLY A 23 -14.02 -9.95 1.24
C GLY A 23 -13.48 -11.11 2.06
N VAL A 24 -12.71 -12.03 1.43
CA VAL A 24 -11.93 -13.05 2.16
C VAL A 24 -10.98 -12.40 3.16
N CYS A 25 -10.48 -11.20 2.84
CA CYS A 25 -9.69 -10.34 3.73
C CYS A 25 -10.47 -9.79 4.94
N GLY A 26 -11.78 -9.97 4.98
CA GLY A 26 -12.66 -9.42 6.02
C GLY A 26 -13.31 -8.07 5.69
N LYS A 27 -13.08 -7.52 4.50
CA LYS A 27 -13.72 -6.26 4.06
C LYS A 27 -15.23 -6.47 3.88
N GLU A 28 -16.01 -5.59 4.49
CA GLU A 28 -17.47 -5.63 4.36
C GLU A 28 -17.92 -5.05 3.01
N SER A 29 -19.16 -5.37 2.60
CA SER A 29 -19.70 -4.92 1.32
C SER A 29 -19.77 -3.41 1.20
N HIS A 30 -20.23 -2.72 2.24
CA HIS A 30 -20.32 -1.24 2.27
C HIS A 30 -18.94 -0.57 2.16
N THR A 31 -17.89 -1.15 2.78
CA THR A 31 -16.51 -0.66 2.65
C THR A 31 -16.00 -0.78 1.23
N ALA A 32 -16.25 -1.92 0.56
CA ALA A 32 -15.86 -2.11 -0.83
C ALA A 32 -16.58 -1.11 -1.76
N GLN A 33 -17.88 -0.90 -1.54
CA GLN A 33 -18.69 0.07 -2.27
C GLN A 33 -18.22 1.51 -2.04
N ALA A 34 -17.85 1.88 -0.81
CA ALA A 34 -17.28 3.19 -0.51
C ALA A 34 -15.95 3.42 -1.27
N MET A 35 -15.14 2.38 -1.43
CA MET A 35 -13.91 2.44 -2.24
C MET A 35 -14.23 2.62 -3.73
N ASP A 36 -15.23 1.93 -4.27
CA ASP A 36 -15.66 2.10 -5.65
C ASP A 36 -16.15 3.54 -5.91
N LEU A 37 -16.89 4.11 -4.95
CA LEU A 37 -17.33 5.51 -5.02
C LEU A 37 -16.14 6.47 -4.96
N LEU A 38 -15.15 6.22 -4.11
CA LEU A 38 -13.94 7.03 -4.05
C LEU A 38 -13.19 7.00 -5.38
N LEU A 39 -13.03 5.82 -5.99
CA LEU A 39 -12.40 5.69 -7.30
C LEU A 39 -13.18 6.41 -8.41
N PHE A 40 -14.51 6.39 -8.35
CA PHE A 40 -15.36 7.16 -9.25
C PHE A 40 -15.10 8.67 -9.14
N VAL A 41 -15.02 9.21 -7.94
CA VAL A 41 -14.71 10.62 -7.70
C VAL A 41 -13.29 10.96 -8.15
N VAL A 42 -12.32 10.09 -7.89
CA VAL A 42 -10.91 10.27 -8.32
C VAL A 42 -10.79 10.26 -9.84
N ARG A 43 -11.57 9.44 -10.55
CA ARG A 43 -11.64 9.49 -12.02
C ARG A 43 -12.17 10.86 -12.48
N GLY A 44 -13.21 11.41 -11.84
CA GLY A 44 -13.71 12.73 -12.13
C GLY A 44 -12.66 13.84 -11.94
N ILE A 45 -11.94 13.83 -10.83
CA ILE A 45 -10.81 14.75 -10.59
C ILE A 45 -9.78 14.63 -11.71
N SER A 46 -9.43 13.39 -12.07
CA SER A 46 -8.42 13.10 -13.09
C SER A 46 -8.84 13.56 -14.49
N VAL A 47 -10.12 13.45 -14.83
CA VAL A 47 -10.66 13.98 -16.10
C VAL A 47 -10.46 15.49 -16.18
N VAL A 48 -10.80 16.24 -15.14
CA VAL A 48 -10.62 17.69 -15.17
C VAL A 48 -9.14 18.06 -15.19
N ALA A 49 -8.33 17.42 -14.35
CA ALA A 49 -6.88 17.69 -14.27
C ALA A 49 -6.16 17.41 -15.60
N ASP A 50 -6.48 16.29 -16.25
CA ASP A 50 -5.91 15.94 -17.56
C ASP A 50 -6.36 16.93 -18.67
N THR A 51 -7.64 17.32 -18.63
CA THR A 51 -8.18 18.31 -19.60
C THR A 51 -7.56 19.69 -19.39
N LEU A 52 -7.37 20.14 -18.15
CA LEU A 52 -6.67 21.39 -17.83
C LEU A 52 -5.24 21.37 -18.36
N ARG A 53 -4.47 20.28 -18.11
CA ARG A 53 -3.10 20.17 -18.60
C ARG A 53 -3.02 20.15 -20.13
N LYS A 54 -3.95 19.50 -20.82
CA LYS A 54 -4.05 19.53 -22.29
C LYS A 54 -4.32 20.94 -22.84
N ALA A 55 -4.85 21.83 -22.02
CA ALA A 55 -5.08 23.25 -22.32
C ALA A 55 -3.98 24.17 -21.76
N ASP A 56 -2.81 23.61 -21.40
CA ASP A 56 -1.67 24.31 -20.79
C ASP A 56 -2.02 25.08 -19.48
N CYS A 57 -3.06 24.63 -18.77
CA CYS A 57 -3.42 25.14 -17.46
C CYS A 57 -2.72 24.34 -16.36
N PRO A 58 -2.17 25.00 -15.30
CA PRO A 58 -1.52 24.31 -14.21
C PRO A 58 -2.54 23.52 -13.37
N VAL A 59 -2.08 22.43 -12.76
CA VAL A 59 -2.85 21.66 -11.77
C VAL A 59 -2.04 21.64 -10.49
N SER A 60 -2.68 21.95 -9.35
CA SER A 60 -2.00 22.08 -8.07
C SER A 60 -1.42 20.74 -7.59
N GLU A 61 -0.33 20.80 -6.82
CA GLU A 61 0.29 19.64 -6.18
C GLU A 61 -0.69 18.93 -5.23
N GLU A 62 -1.61 19.68 -4.61
CA GLU A 62 -2.63 19.11 -3.73
C GLU A 62 -3.49 18.05 -4.44
N VAL A 63 -3.78 18.25 -5.73
CA VAL A 63 -4.50 17.26 -6.57
C VAL A 63 -3.66 15.98 -6.71
N ASN A 64 -2.37 16.12 -6.97
CA ASN A 64 -1.44 15.00 -7.10
C ASN A 64 -1.39 14.17 -5.81
N VAL A 65 -1.21 14.85 -4.67
CA VAL A 65 -1.18 14.22 -3.34
C VAL A 65 -2.50 13.52 -3.04
N PHE A 66 -3.64 14.17 -3.32
CA PHE A 66 -4.95 13.59 -3.04
C PHE A 66 -5.23 12.34 -3.89
N VAL A 67 -4.95 12.39 -5.19
CA VAL A 67 -5.15 11.23 -6.08
C VAL A 67 -4.29 10.05 -5.62
N THR A 68 -3.04 10.31 -5.22
CA THR A 68 -2.12 9.29 -4.70
C THR A 68 -2.64 8.66 -3.40
N ASP A 69 -3.02 9.45 -2.40
CA ASP A 69 -3.58 8.95 -1.13
C ASP A 69 -4.89 8.17 -1.35
N ALA A 70 -5.79 8.68 -2.18
CA ALA A 70 -7.06 8.02 -2.46
C ALA A 70 -6.89 6.67 -3.15
N LEU A 71 -5.97 6.55 -4.12
CA LEU A 71 -5.64 5.26 -4.73
C LEU A 71 -5.02 4.30 -3.72
N PHE A 72 -4.06 4.76 -2.94
CA PHE A 72 -3.39 3.94 -1.93
C PHE A 72 -4.36 3.46 -0.84
N CYS A 73 -5.24 4.32 -0.35
CA CYS A 73 -6.29 3.96 0.61
C CYS A 73 -7.16 2.77 0.15
N THR A 74 -7.36 2.61 -1.16
CA THR A 74 -8.18 1.54 -1.74
C THR A 74 -7.43 0.24 -2.01
N ILE A 75 -6.13 0.14 -1.72
CA ILE A 75 -5.36 -1.10 -1.83
C ILE A 75 -5.94 -2.17 -0.89
N THR A 76 -5.77 -3.43 -1.28
CA THR A 76 -6.20 -4.55 -0.44
C THR A 76 -5.56 -4.48 0.95
N ASN A 77 -6.33 -4.71 2.00
CA ASN A 77 -5.90 -4.76 3.41
C ASN A 77 -5.25 -3.48 3.96
N ALA A 78 -5.46 -2.32 3.32
CA ALA A 78 -4.99 -1.04 3.83
C ALA A 78 -6.04 -0.36 4.73
N ASN A 79 -7.26 -0.17 4.24
CA ASN A 79 -8.29 0.55 4.95
C ASN A 79 -9.60 -0.24 5.05
N PHE A 80 -10.12 -0.35 6.26
CA PHE A 80 -11.40 -1.01 6.61
C PHE A 80 -12.36 -0.02 7.28
N ASP A 81 -11.97 1.25 7.41
CA ASP A 81 -12.76 2.28 8.08
C ASP A 81 -13.54 3.09 7.04
N ASP A 82 -14.84 2.84 6.98
CA ASP A 82 -15.75 3.50 6.06
C ASP A 82 -15.74 5.00 6.20
N GLU A 83 -15.72 5.51 7.43
CA GLU A 83 -15.72 6.94 7.67
C GLU A 83 -14.46 7.61 7.15
N SER A 84 -13.31 6.97 7.30
CA SER A 84 -12.05 7.40 6.71
C SER A 84 -12.13 7.49 5.18
N ILE A 85 -12.77 6.50 4.54
CA ILE A 85 -12.95 6.46 3.08
C ILE A 85 -13.95 7.53 2.63
N LEU A 86 -15.09 7.63 3.31
CA LEU A 86 -16.14 8.59 2.96
C LEU A 86 -15.71 10.06 3.17
N LYS A 87 -14.84 10.36 4.14
CA LYS A 87 -14.20 11.68 4.27
C LYS A 87 -13.34 12.02 3.05
N ARG A 88 -12.68 11.01 2.45
CA ARG A 88 -11.95 11.21 1.19
C ARG A 88 -12.90 11.44 0.02
N VAL A 89 -14.06 10.78 -0.01
CA VAL A 89 -15.10 11.07 -1.01
C VAL A 89 -15.57 12.52 -0.91
N ASP A 90 -15.88 13.01 0.31
CA ASP A 90 -16.29 14.39 0.53
C ASP A 90 -15.23 15.39 0.05
N LYS A 91 -13.97 15.19 0.48
CA LYS A 91 -12.84 16.03 0.05
C LYS A 91 -12.65 15.97 -1.47
N GLY A 92 -12.77 14.79 -2.06
CA GLY A 92 -12.64 14.60 -3.50
C GLY A 92 -13.74 15.31 -4.31
N ILE A 93 -14.99 15.30 -3.85
CA ILE A 93 -16.09 16.03 -4.50
C ILE A 93 -15.82 17.55 -4.46
N ILE A 94 -15.39 18.08 -3.33
CA ILE A 94 -15.03 19.49 -3.19
C ILE A 94 -13.89 19.84 -4.14
N MET A 95 -12.83 19.05 -4.18
CA MET A 95 -11.67 19.26 -5.05
C MET A 95 -12.07 19.20 -6.53
N ARG A 96 -12.84 18.18 -6.95
CA ARG A 96 -13.36 18.05 -8.31
C ARG A 96 -14.16 19.29 -8.72
N ASN A 97 -15.07 19.74 -7.87
CA ASN A 97 -15.91 20.90 -8.14
C ASN A 97 -15.09 22.20 -8.25
N GLY A 98 -14.04 22.34 -7.42
CA GLY A 98 -13.10 23.46 -7.54
C GLY A 98 -12.35 23.44 -8.87
N LEU A 99 -11.87 22.28 -9.32
CA LEU A 99 -11.22 22.13 -10.63
C LEU A 99 -12.18 22.39 -11.79
N ILE A 100 -13.46 22.01 -11.69
CA ILE A 100 -14.49 22.34 -12.70
C ILE A 100 -14.65 23.87 -12.82
N GLN A 101 -14.73 24.59 -11.71
CA GLN A 101 -14.79 26.05 -11.69
C GLN A 101 -13.54 26.70 -12.32
N GLU A 102 -12.36 26.11 -12.04
CA GLU A 102 -11.11 26.55 -12.67
C GLU A 102 -11.11 26.34 -14.19
N ALA A 103 -11.62 25.20 -14.67
CA ALA A 103 -11.77 24.93 -16.10
C ALA A 103 -12.75 25.93 -16.74
N GLU A 104 -13.88 26.22 -16.10
CA GLU A 104 -14.84 27.23 -16.57
C GLU A 104 -14.21 28.63 -16.65
N HIS A 105 -13.45 29.03 -15.62
CA HIS A 105 -12.75 30.31 -15.60
C HIS A 105 -11.74 30.44 -16.75
N ASN A 106 -11.01 29.37 -17.02
CA ASN A 106 -10.04 29.29 -18.12
C ASN A 106 -10.68 28.99 -19.48
N LYS A 107 -12.00 28.88 -19.57
CA LYS A 107 -12.78 28.56 -20.80
C LYS A 107 -12.37 27.22 -21.42
N VAL A 108 -11.98 26.25 -20.57
CA VAL A 108 -11.66 24.90 -20.98
C VAL A 108 -12.94 24.05 -20.98
N PHE A 109 -13.22 23.41 -22.12
CA PHE A 109 -14.39 22.56 -22.24
C PHE A 109 -14.15 21.18 -21.64
N LEU A 110 -15.03 20.78 -20.72
CA LEU A 110 -15.01 19.46 -20.10
C LEU A 110 -15.95 18.47 -20.80
N PRO A 111 -15.62 17.20 -20.86
CA PRO A 111 -16.50 16.17 -21.40
C PRO A 111 -17.73 15.98 -20.49
N LYS A 112 -18.85 15.55 -21.10
CA LYS A 112 -20.06 15.21 -20.35
C LYS A 112 -20.04 13.75 -19.94
N VAL A 113 -19.50 13.48 -18.76
CA VAL A 113 -19.43 12.15 -18.15
C VAL A 113 -20.04 12.16 -16.76
N ASP A 114 -20.49 11.01 -16.30
CA ASP A 114 -21.16 10.84 -15.02
C ASP A 114 -20.24 11.25 -13.85
N GLU A 115 -18.96 10.98 -13.96
CA GLU A 115 -17.91 11.35 -13.01
C GLU A 115 -17.83 12.87 -12.73
N LEU A 116 -18.26 13.70 -13.67
CA LEU A 116 -18.27 15.17 -13.54
C LEU A 116 -19.67 15.73 -13.22
N THR A 117 -20.71 15.06 -13.66
CA THR A 117 -22.09 15.59 -13.54
C THR A 117 -22.79 15.18 -12.26
N TRP A 118 -22.39 14.09 -11.64
CA TRP A 118 -22.98 13.63 -10.38
C TRP A 118 -22.60 14.53 -9.21
N GLN A 119 -23.61 15.01 -8.47
CA GLN A 119 -23.50 15.96 -7.34
C GLN A 119 -24.22 15.43 -6.10
N GLY A 120 -23.92 14.19 -5.70
CA GLY A 120 -24.54 13.58 -4.52
C GLY A 120 -23.97 14.07 -3.19
N THR A 121 -24.78 13.91 -2.16
CA THR A 121 -24.44 14.12 -0.74
C THR A 121 -24.22 12.77 -0.05
N ARG A 122 -23.89 12.78 1.23
CA ARG A 122 -23.73 11.57 2.05
C ARG A 122 -24.91 10.60 1.99
N ASP A 123 -26.13 11.13 1.85
CA ASP A 123 -27.36 10.32 1.73
C ASP A 123 -27.46 9.57 0.40
N ASP A 124 -26.79 10.06 -0.63
CA ASP A 124 -26.80 9.48 -1.99
C ASP A 124 -25.67 8.46 -2.21
N TYR A 125 -24.64 8.43 -1.34
CA TYR A 125 -23.42 7.69 -1.58
C TYR A 125 -23.65 6.19 -1.72
N ALA A 126 -24.47 5.61 -0.86
CA ALA A 126 -24.75 4.17 -0.88
C ALA A 126 -25.42 3.72 -2.19
N GLU A 127 -26.34 4.53 -2.74
CA GLU A 127 -27.01 4.22 -4.00
C GLU A 127 -26.08 4.41 -5.18
N LYS A 128 -25.30 5.49 -5.19
CA LYS A 128 -24.31 5.73 -6.26
C LYS A 128 -23.25 4.63 -6.32
N ALA A 129 -22.74 4.22 -5.17
CA ALA A 129 -21.71 3.18 -5.07
C ALA A 129 -22.11 1.86 -5.73
N LYS A 130 -23.40 1.51 -5.73
CA LYS A 130 -23.92 0.30 -6.41
C LYS A 130 -23.77 0.33 -7.93
N THR A 131 -23.62 1.51 -8.53
CA THR A 131 -23.62 1.71 -9.98
C THR A 131 -22.26 1.97 -10.60
N VAL A 132 -21.25 2.23 -9.78
CA VAL A 132 -19.93 2.72 -10.23
C VAL A 132 -18.78 1.74 -10.03
N GLY A 133 -19.06 0.54 -9.48
CA GLY A 133 -18.07 -0.49 -9.22
C GLY A 133 -17.57 -1.24 -10.47
N VAL A 134 -16.76 -2.26 -10.23
CA VAL A 134 -16.07 -3.05 -11.27
C VAL A 134 -17.02 -3.59 -12.35
N LEU A 135 -18.20 -4.09 -11.95
CA LEU A 135 -19.17 -4.70 -12.84
C LEU A 135 -19.97 -3.67 -13.70
N ARG A 136 -19.66 -2.38 -13.59
CA ARG A 136 -20.18 -1.33 -14.48
C ARG A 136 -19.82 -1.59 -15.95
N GLU A 137 -18.58 -2.08 -16.20
CA GLU A 137 -18.16 -2.53 -17.52
C GLU A 137 -18.70 -3.94 -17.77
N GLN A 138 -19.51 -4.08 -18.84
CA GLN A 138 -20.18 -5.34 -19.14
C GLN A 138 -19.31 -6.28 -19.97
N ASP A 139 -18.44 -5.74 -20.82
CA ASP A 139 -17.47 -6.52 -21.56
C ASP A 139 -16.37 -7.03 -20.62
N GLU A 140 -16.22 -8.34 -20.51
CA GLU A 140 -15.32 -8.96 -19.56
C GLU A 140 -13.84 -8.71 -19.89
N ASP A 141 -13.48 -8.67 -21.16
CA ASP A 141 -12.10 -8.44 -21.60
C ASP A 141 -11.72 -6.97 -21.36
N LEU A 142 -12.59 -6.04 -21.72
CA LEU A 142 -12.37 -4.61 -21.43
C LEU A 142 -12.36 -4.33 -19.92
N ARG A 143 -13.27 -4.95 -19.18
CA ARG A 143 -13.29 -4.86 -17.71
C ARG A 143 -11.97 -5.34 -17.11
N SER A 144 -11.46 -6.47 -17.55
CA SER A 144 -10.20 -7.04 -17.07
C SER A 144 -9.01 -6.13 -17.34
N LEU A 145 -8.93 -5.54 -18.54
CA LEU A 145 -7.87 -4.60 -18.90
C LEU A 145 -7.95 -3.30 -18.09
N LYS A 146 -9.15 -2.73 -17.92
CA LYS A 146 -9.37 -1.53 -17.11
C LYS A 146 -9.00 -1.76 -15.65
N GLU A 147 -9.40 -2.89 -15.07
CA GLU A 147 -9.08 -3.21 -13.67
C GLU A 147 -7.60 -3.54 -13.48
N LEU A 148 -6.95 -4.21 -14.43
CA LEU A 148 -5.51 -4.42 -14.41
C LEU A 148 -4.76 -3.08 -14.39
N LEU A 149 -5.21 -2.12 -15.22
CA LEU A 149 -4.67 -0.75 -15.20
C LEU A 149 -4.87 -0.10 -13.82
N VAL A 150 -6.10 -0.14 -13.28
CA VAL A 150 -6.40 0.43 -11.95
C VAL A 150 -5.51 -0.18 -10.86
N TYR A 151 -5.28 -1.49 -10.89
CA TYR A 151 -4.40 -2.16 -9.91
C TYR A 151 -2.95 -1.72 -10.04
N GLY A 152 -2.47 -1.54 -11.28
CA GLY A 152 -1.15 -0.95 -11.54
C GLY A 152 -1.04 0.46 -10.97
N LEU A 153 -2.04 1.32 -11.21
CA LEU A 153 -2.09 2.69 -10.69
C LEU A 153 -2.10 2.73 -9.15
N LYS A 154 -2.83 1.81 -8.50
CA LYS A 154 -2.82 1.68 -7.03
C LYS A 154 -1.44 1.28 -6.49
N GLY A 155 -0.76 0.35 -7.17
CA GLY A 155 0.60 -0.05 -6.82
C GLY A 155 1.59 1.11 -6.96
N MET A 156 1.51 1.87 -8.07
CA MET A 156 2.32 3.07 -8.26
C MET A 156 2.03 4.13 -7.18
N ALA A 157 0.75 4.33 -6.82
CA ALA A 157 0.38 5.28 -5.78
C ALA A 157 1.01 4.94 -4.42
N ALA A 158 1.08 3.66 -4.05
CA ALA A 158 1.71 3.23 -2.82
C ALA A 158 3.22 3.54 -2.80
N TYR A 159 3.93 3.23 -3.86
CA TYR A 159 5.36 3.53 -3.96
C TYR A 159 5.65 5.03 -4.06
N LEU A 160 4.83 5.76 -4.81
CA LEU A 160 4.96 7.20 -4.98
C LEU A 160 4.74 7.96 -3.67
N GLU A 161 3.73 7.56 -2.87
CA GLU A 161 3.45 8.17 -1.57
C GLU A 161 4.64 8.05 -0.63
N HIS A 162 5.28 6.88 -0.55
CA HIS A 162 6.48 6.70 0.25
C HIS A 162 7.66 7.57 -0.23
N ALA A 163 7.86 7.69 -1.54
CA ALA A 163 8.89 8.55 -2.10
C ALA A 163 8.62 10.03 -1.79
N MET A 164 7.37 10.49 -1.98
CA MET A 164 6.96 11.87 -1.68
C MET A 164 7.16 12.22 -0.22
N ARG A 165 6.90 11.33 0.71
CA ARG A 165 7.14 11.54 2.15
C ARG A 165 8.61 11.75 2.50
N LEU A 166 9.52 11.31 1.64
CA LEU A 166 10.97 11.54 1.74
C LEU A 166 11.44 12.74 0.90
N GLY A 167 10.52 13.49 0.29
CA GLY A 167 10.83 14.65 -0.52
C GLY A 167 11.22 14.33 -1.97
N PHE A 168 10.98 13.10 -2.42
CA PHE A 168 11.22 12.68 -3.81
C PHE A 168 9.90 12.66 -4.57
N ASN A 169 9.80 13.37 -5.67
CA ASN A 169 8.62 13.46 -6.50
C ASN A 169 8.96 13.38 -7.98
N ASP A 170 8.04 12.92 -8.80
CA ASP A 170 8.12 12.93 -10.26
C ASP A 170 6.76 13.27 -10.86
N ASP A 171 6.61 14.49 -11.34
CA ASP A 171 5.37 15.00 -11.92
C ASP A 171 4.89 14.17 -13.11
N THR A 172 5.78 13.55 -13.85
CA THR A 172 5.39 12.73 -15.01
C THR A 172 4.62 11.47 -14.58
N VAL A 173 4.89 10.94 -13.38
CA VAL A 173 4.14 9.81 -12.81
C VAL A 173 2.71 10.26 -12.45
N HIS A 174 2.55 11.41 -11.80
CA HIS A 174 1.23 11.96 -11.48
C HIS A 174 0.41 12.25 -12.73
N VAL A 175 1.04 12.87 -13.74
CA VAL A 175 0.39 13.16 -15.04
C VAL A 175 -0.07 11.86 -15.69
N PHE A 176 0.77 10.84 -15.73
CA PHE A 176 0.41 9.53 -16.28
C PHE A 176 -0.77 8.91 -15.52
N MET A 177 -0.69 8.85 -14.18
CA MET A 177 -1.75 8.25 -13.36
C MET A 177 -3.11 8.92 -13.60
N GLN A 178 -3.13 10.26 -13.62
CA GLN A 178 -4.36 11.02 -13.83
C GLN A 178 -4.86 10.88 -15.27
N ARG A 179 -3.99 10.88 -16.29
CA ARG A 179 -4.36 10.60 -17.67
C ARG A 179 -4.99 9.21 -17.84
N ALA A 180 -4.37 8.19 -17.22
CA ALA A 180 -4.88 6.83 -17.26
C ALA A 180 -6.26 6.69 -16.61
N LEU A 181 -6.48 7.34 -15.46
CA LEU A 181 -7.79 7.38 -14.79
C LEU A 181 -8.84 8.15 -15.60
N ALA A 182 -8.45 9.26 -16.23
CA ALA A 182 -9.32 10.03 -17.13
C ALA A 182 -9.73 9.18 -18.34
N THR A 183 -8.80 8.45 -18.94
CA THR A 183 -9.07 7.56 -20.08
C THR A 183 -10.12 6.49 -19.72
N ILE A 184 -10.05 5.90 -18.51
CA ILE A 184 -11.06 4.92 -18.05
C ILE A 184 -12.48 5.54 -18.01
N ALA A 185 -12.60 6.82 -17.70
CA ALA A 185 -13.88 7.50 -17.56
C ALA A 185 -14.46 8.01 -18.88
N VAL A 186 -13.61 8.43 -19.83
CA VAL A 186 -14.02 9.23 -20.98
C VAL A 186 -13.93 8.48 -22.31
N GLU A 187 -12.95 7.57 -22.46
CA GLU A 187 -12.60 7.06 -23.78
C GLU A 187 -13.10 5.64 -24.04
N SER A 188 -13.58 5.41 -25.26
CA SER A 188 -13.90 4.09 -25.79
C SER A 188 -12.73 3.63 -26.67
N LEU A 189 -11.74 3.00 -26.04
CA LEU A 189 -10.57 2.44 -26.72
C LEU A 189 -10.84 1.01 -27.19
N SER A 190 -10.16 0.61 -28.25
CA SER A 190 -10.07 -0.80 -28.66
C SER A 190 -9.27 -1.61 -27.63
N ALA A 191 -9.43 -2.93 -27.64
CA ALA A 191 -8.66 -3.82 -26.76
C ALA A 191 -7.13 -3.65 -26.93
N GLU A 192 -6.67 -3.42 -28.17
CA GLU A 192 -5.24 -3.18 -28.44
C GLU A 192 -4.73 -1.88 -27.83
N GLU A 193 -5.55 -0.82 -27.84
CA GLU A 193 -5.20 0.46 -27.20
C GLU A 193 -5.19 0.34 -25.67
N TRP A 194 -6.12 -0.41 -25.08
CA TRP A 194 -6.09 -0.72 -23.66
C TRP A 194 -4.84 -1.53 -23.28
N VAL A 195 -4.43 -2.52 -24.06
CA VAL A 195 -3.19 -3.27 -23.84
C VAL A 195 -1.98 -2.34 -23.87
N LYS A 196 -1.91 -1.41 -24.83
CA LYS A 196 -0.81 -0.42 -24.88
C LYS A 196 -0.77 0.44 -23.63
N LEU A 197 -1.92 0.90 -23.13
CA LEU A 197 -2.00 1.72 -21.93
C LEU A 197 -1.60 0.93 -20.66
N VAL A 198 -1.93 -0.37 -20.60
CA VAL A 198 -1.50 -1.27 -19.51
C VAL A 198 0.02 -1.47 -19.55
N LEU A 199 0.61 -1.64 -20.74
CA LEU A 199 2.07 -1.76 -20.88
C LEU A 199 2.78 -0.46 -20.50
N GLU A 200 2.24 0.69 -20.89
CA GLU A 200 2.75 2.00 -20.47
C GLU A 200 2.66 2.17 -18.95
N ALA A 201 1.60 1.66 -18.30
CA ALA A 201 1.52 1.63 -16.84
C ALA A 201 2.64 0.79 -16.22
N GLY A 202 3.07 -0.28 -16.88
CA GLY A 202 4.24 -1.05 -16.48
C GLY A 202 5.54 -0.24 -16.52
N GLU A 203 5.75 0.57 -17.57
CA GLU A 203 6.91 1.46 -17.70
C GLU A 203 6.93 2.51 -16.59
N PHE A 204 5.80 3.17 -16.33
CA PHE A 204 5.69 4.11 -15.22
C PHE A 204 5.79 3.44 -13.85
N GLY A 205 5.36 2.18 -13.73
CA GLY A 205 5.57 1.36 -12.53
C GLY A 205 7.05 1.17 -12.23
N VAL A 206 7.86 0.80 -13.23
CA VAL A 206 9.33 0.70 -13.09
C VAL A 206 9.94 2.04 -12.69
N LYS A 207 9.51 3.14 -13.32
CA LYS A 207 9.96 4.49 -12.99
C LYS A 207 9.64 4.87 -11.54
N THR A 208 8.45 4.54 -11.07
CA THR A 208 8.01 4.81 -9.70
C THR A 208 8.79 3.98 -8.67
N MET A 209 9.07 2.70 -8.97
CA MET A 209 9.92 1.85 -8.12
C MET A 209 11.35 2.38 -8.04
N ALA A 210 11.93 2.85 -9.16
CA ALA A 210 13.25 3.46 -9.18
C ALA A 210 13.29 4.76 -8.36
N LEU A 211 12.22 5.58 -8.40
CA LEU A 211 12.08 6.77 -7.58
C LEU A 211 12.07 6.43 -6.09
N LEU A 212 11.31 5.40 -5.69
CA LEU A 212 11.27 4.95 -4.29
C LEU A 212 12.61 4.37 -3.84
N ASP A 213 13.28 3.60 -4.68
CA ASP A 213 14.62 3.09 -4.38
C ASP A 213 15.62 4.24 -4.15
N ALA A 214 15.61 5.25 -5.03
CA ALA A 214 16.43 6.45 -4.88
C ALA A 214 16.09 7.23 -3.59
N ALA A 215 14.80 7.33 -3.24
CA ALA A 215 14.34 7.99 -2.03
C ALA A 215 14.83 7.26 -0.77
N ASN A 216 14.63 5.95 -0.70
CA ASN A 216 15.00 5.14 0.45
C ASN A 216 16.53 5.06 0.61
N THR A 217 17.24 4.76 -0.46
CA THR A 217 18.71 4.61 -0.42
C THR A 217 19.43 5.95 -0.23
N GLY A 218 18.90 7.03 -0.83
CA GLY A 218 19.41 8.38 -0.64
C GLY A 218 19.22 8.91 0.77
N THR A 219 18.13 8.51 1.44
CA THR A 219 17.80 8.97 2.81
C THR A 219 18.43 8.09 3.88
N TYR A 220 18.39 6.77 3.71
CA TYR A 220 18.74 5.81 4.77
C TYR A 220 20.00 4.98 4.48
N GLY A 221 20.61 5.18 3.32
CA GLY A 221 21.75 4.42 2.84
C GLY A 221 21.34 3.13 2.13
N ASN A 222 22.28 2.55 1.38
CA ASN A 222 22.02 1.27 0.71
C ASN A 222 21.88 0.14 1.75
N PRO A 223 20.89 -0.75 1.60
CA PRO A 223 20.78 -1.92 2.46
C PRO A 223 22.05 -2.76 2.47
N GLU A 224 22.42 -3.23 3.66
CA GLU A 224 23.62 -4.01 3.91
C GLU A 224 23.29 -5.40 4.45
N ILE A 225 24.14 -6.39 4.19
CA ILE A 225 24.01 -7.72 4.78
C ILE A 225 23.98 -7.59 6.30
N THR A 226 22.87 -7.99 6.90
CA THR A 226 22.58 -7.75 8.30
C THR A 226 22.01 -9.02 8.95
N LYS A 227 22.51 -9.35 10.13
CA LYS A 227 21.89 -10.31 11.03
C LYS A 227 20.79 -9.60 11.82
N VAL A 228 19.58 -10.06 11.69
CA VAL A 228 18.41 -9.53 12.39
C VAL A 228 17.99 -10.51 13.46
N ASN A 229 17.95 -10.05 14.71
CA ASN A 229 17.44 -10.85 15.82
C ASN A 229 15.93 -11.12 15.65
N ILE A 230 15.50 -12.35 15.93
CA ILE A 230 14.09 -12.75 15.91
C ILE A 230 13.55 -13.11 17.31
N GLY A 231 14.38 -12.96 18.34
CA GLY A 231 13.99 -13.06 19.75
C GLY A 231 13.56 -11.71 20.33
N VAL A 232 13.32 -11.68 21.64
CA VAL A 232 12.87 -10.50 22.38
C VAL A 232 13.83 -10.08 23.47
N LYS A 233 13.71 -8.83 23.93
CA LYS A 233 14.34 -8.31 25.14
C LYS A 233 13.33 -8.18 26.28
N ASN A 234 13.80 -8.00 27.49
CA ASN A 234 12.95 -7.89 28.68
C ASN A 234 12.55 -6.42 28.97
N ARG A 235 12.03 -5.73 27.96
CA ARG A 235 11.48 -4.37 28.07
C ARG A 235 10.17 -4.28 27.28
N PRO A 236 9.26 -3.36 27.68
CA PRO A 236 8.08 -3.07 26.88
C PRO A 236 8.45 -2.69 25.44
N GLY A 237 7.61 -3.02 24.50
CA GLY A 237 7.90 -2.76 23.09
C GLY A 237 6.71 -2.23 22.29
N ILE A 238 7.02 -1.59 21.17
CA ILE A 238 6.09 -1.22 20.11
C ILE A 238 6.38 -2.09 18.89
N LEU A 239 5.34 -2.68 18.31
CA LEU A 239 5.42 -3.45 17.08
C LEU A 239 4.98 -2.57 15.91
N ILE A 240 5.86 -2.37 14.93
CA ILE A 240 5.54 -1.60 13.72
C ILE A 240 5.44 -2.54 12.52
N SER A 241 4.34 -2.44 11.78
CA SER A 241 4.03 -3.25 10.61
C SER A 241 3.66 -2.36 9.42
N GLY A 242 3.89 -2.86 8.22
CA GLY A 242 3.68 -2.13 6.96
C GLY A 242 5.00 -1.92 6.22
N HIS A 243 5.18 -0.77 5.54
CA HIS A 243 6.30 -0.56 4.63
C HIS A 243 7.00 0.80 4.80
N ASP A 244 6.44 1.72 5.59
CA ASP A 244 6.86 3.12 5.61
C ASP A 244 8.10 3.35 6.47
N LEU A 245 9.23 3.65 5.84
CA LEU A 245 10.49 3.91 6.52
C LEU A 245 10.55 5.29 7.20
N LYS A 246 9.72 6.26 6.74
CA LYS A 246 9.63 7.56 7.41
C LYS A 246 8.97 7.44 8.78
N ASP A 247 7.91 6.63 8.88
CA ASP A 247 7.28 6.33 10.17
C ASP A 247 8.22 5.56 11.09
N MET A 248 9.00 4.62 10.54
CA MET A 248 10.05 3.92 11.30
C MET A 248 11.07 4.91 11.86
N GLU A 249 11.56 5.83 11.04
CA GLU A 249 12.51 6.86 11.47
C GLU A 249 11.96 7.72 12.61
N GLU A 250 10.74 8.23 12.44
CA GLU A 250 10.10 9.10 13.43
C GLU A 250 9.80 8.35 14.74
N LEU A 251 9.35 7.10 14.65
CA LEU A 251 9.13 6.26 15.83
C LEU A 251 10.44 5.99 16.58
N LEU A 252 11.51 5.61 15.87
CA LEU A 252 12.81 5.34 16.49
C LEU A 252 13.40 6.59 17.16
N LYS A 253 13.26 7.78 16.56
CA LYS A 253 13.69 9.04 17.18
C LYS A 253 12.93 9.34 18.47
N GLN A 254 11.61 9.13 18.48
CA GLN A 254 10.78 9.46 19.64
C GLN A 254 10.83 8.42 20.76
N THR A 255 11.17 7.17 20.44
CA THR A 255 11.35 6.10 21.44
C THR A 255 12.75 6.09 22.06
N GLU A 256 13.72 6.81 21.50
CA GLU A 256 15.09 6.84 22.02
C GLU A 256 15.14 7.35 23.47
N GLY A 257 15.79 6.59 24.36
CA GLY A 257 15.90 6.93 25.78
C GLY A 257 14.64 6.74 26.63
N THR A 258 13.52 6.31 26.06
CA THR A 258 12.25 6.14 26.79
C THR A 258 12.12 4.85 27.58
N GLY A 259 13.02 3.86 27.35
CA GLY A 259 12.93 2.52 27.90
C GLY A 259 12.00 1.56 27.13
N VAL A 260 11.43 2.02 26.00
CA VAL A 260 10.59 1.22 25.12
C VAL A 260 11.42 0.70 23.95
N ASP A 261 11.31 -0.60 23.68
CA ASP A 261 11.95 -1.25 22.53
C ASP A 261 11.04 -1.19 21.29
N VAL A 262 11.63 -1.23 20.09
CA VAL A 262 10.90 -1.26 18.82
C VAL A 262 11.21 -2.55 18.08
N TYR A 263 10.16 -3.18 17.56
CA TYR A 263 10.21 -4.40 16.77
C TYR A 263 9.48 -4.22 15.47
N THR A 264 9.99 -4.83 14.41
CA THR A 264 9.26 -4.93 13.13
C THR A 264 8.42 -6.19 13.06
N HIS A 265 7.39 -6.17 12.20
CA HIS A 265 6.62 -7.34 11.83
C HIS A 265 6.42 -7.40 10.31
N GLY A 266 6.44 -8.63 9.77
CA GLY A 266 6.12 -8.86 8.37
C GLY A 266 7.05 -8.08 7.43
N GLU A 267 6.48 -7.31 6.54
CA GLU A 267 7.22 -6.62 5.47
C GLU A 267 7.96 -5.34 5.93
N MET A 268 7.90 -4.98 7.21
CA MET A 268 8.77 -3.97 7.79
C MET A 268 10.17 -4.50 8.14
N LEU A 269 10.39 -5.82 8.09
CA LEU A 269 11.69 -6.46 8.29
C LEU A 269 12.85 -5.77 7.52
N PRO A 270 12.70 -5.35 6.25
CA PRO A 270 13.77 -4.69 5.51
C PRO A 270 14.33 -3.41 6.15
N ALA A 271 13.60 -2.76 7.06
CA ALA A 271 14.09 -1.59 7.78
C ALA A 271 15.42 -1.88 8.51
N HIS A 272 15.63 -3.09 9.00
CA HIS A 272 16.86 -3.49 9.68
C HIS A 272 18.11 -3.46 8.79
N TYR A 273 17.93 -3.49 7.48
CA TYR A 273 19.05 -3.55 6.53
C TYR A 273 19.63 -2.17 6.21
N TYR A 274 18.90 -1.10 6.51
CA TYR A 274 19.32 0.27 6.21
C TYR A 274 20.31 0.80 7.27
N PRO A 275 21.47 1.33 6.86
CA PRO A 275 22.51 1.83 7.79
C PRO A 275 22.01 2.87 8.79
N ALA A 276 21.11 3.77 8.35
CA ALA A 276 20.60 4.87 9.18
C ALA A 276 19.88 4.42 10.44
N PHE A 277 19.31 3.21 10.46
CA PHE A 277 18.59 2.71 11.62
C PHE A 277 19.46 1.90 12.59
N LYS A 278 20.65 1.46 12.18
CA LYS A 278 21.55 0.61 13.00
C LYS A 278 22.10 1.30 14.26
N LYS A 279 22.03 2.62 14.31
CA LYS A 279 22.46 3.41 15.47
C LYS A 279 21.52 3.27 16.69
N TYR A 280 20.27 2.85 16.49
CA TYR A 280 19.29 2.76 17.57
C TYR A 280 19.35 1.41 18.29
N SER A 281 19.94 1.39 19.50
CA SER A 281 20.11 0.17 20.30
C SER A 281 18.81 -0.46 20.81
N HIS A 282 17.72 0.32 20.82
CA HIS A 282 16.37 -0.13 21.16
C HIS A 282 15.56 -0.63 19.95
N PHE A 283 16.13 -0.59 18.76
CA PHE A 283 15.61 -1.26 17.58
C PHE A 283 16.09 -2.72 17.58
N VAL A 284 15.25 -3.60 18.16
CA VAL A 284 15.72 -4.91 18.68
C VAL A 284 15.79 -5.98 17.61
N GLY A 285 14.78 -6.07 16.76
CA GLY A 285 14.68 -7.14 15.78
C GLY A 285 13.29 -7.26 15.16
N ASN A 286 13.06 -8.37 14.47
CA ASN A 286 11.77 -8.70 13.88
C ASN A 286 11.01 -9.68 14.78
N TYR A 287 9.77 -9.38 15.09
CA TYR A 287 8.88 -10.23 15.88
C TYR A 287 7.86 -10.90 14.97
N GLY A 288 7.85 -12.21 14.98
CA GLY A 288 6.92 -12.99 14.20
C GLY A 288 7.25 -13.07 12.72
N ASN A 289 6.27 -13.45 11.93
CA ASN A 289 6.43 -13.94 10.59
C ASN A 289 5.68 -13.08 9.57
N ALA A 290 4.89 -13.72 8.68
CA ALA A 290 4.14 -13.06 7.65
C ALA A 290 2.77 -12.54 8.14
N TRP A 291 2.13 -11.65 7.34
CA TRP A 291 0.88 -10.96 7.69
C TRP A 291 -0.24 -11.92 8.14
N TRP A 292 -0.36 -13.13 7.60
CA TRP A 292 -1.42 -14.08 7.97
C TRP A 292 -1.26 -14.69 9.37
N LYS A 293 -0.09 -14.46 10.02
CA LYS A 293 0.17 -14.89 11.39
C LYS A 293 -0.20 -13.83 12.46
N GLN A 294 -0.58 -12.63 12.05
CA GLN A 294 -0.88 -11.51 12.95
C GLN A 294 -1.80 -11.87 14.12
N ARG A 295 -2.85 -12.67 13.88
CA ARG A 295 -3.81 -13.02 14.94
C ARG A 295 -3.19 -13.79 16.09
N GLU A 296 -2.25 -14.65 15.80
CA GLU A 296 -1.52 -15.46 16.79
C GLU A 296 -0.43 -14.62 17.45
N GLU A 297 0.39 -13.99 16.66
CA GLU A 297 1.62 -13.30 17.08
C GLU A 297 1.32 -11.99 17.84
N PHE A 298 0.33 -11.20 17.42
CA PHE A 298 -0.05 -9.97 18.12
C PHE A 298 -0.66 -10.21 19.51
N THR A 299 -1.20 -11.39 19.74
CA THR A 299 -1.71 -11.79 21.05
C THR A 299 -0.59 -11.89 22.08
N SER A 300 0.59 -12.39 21.69
CA SER A 300 1.75 -12.60 22.56
C SER A 300 2.71 -11.41 22.61
N PHE A 301 2.54 -10.40 21.73
CA PHE A 301 3.44 -9.25 21.73
C PHE A 301 3.28 -8.35 22.97
N ASN A 302 2.11 -8.28 23.57
CA ASN A 302 1.72 -7.49 24.74
C ASN A 302 1.71 -5.97 24.55
N GLY A 303 2.58 -5.39 23.73
CA GLY A 303 2.70 -3.95 23.48
C GLY A 303 1.74 -3.42 22.40
N PRO A 304 1.75 -2.11 22.14
CA PRO A 304 1.02 -1.50 21.04
C PRO A 304 1.52 -1.94 19.68
N ILE A 305 0.61 -1.89 18.69
CA ILE A 305 0.85 -2.28 17.30
C ILE A 305 0.54 -1.09 16.40
N LEU A 306 1.51 -0.62 15.64
CA LEU A 306 1.38 0.47 14.68
C LEU A 306 1.35 -0.07 13.26
N PHE A 307 0.25 0.15 12.55
CA PHE A 307 0.13 -0.11 11.13
C PHE A 307 0.39 1.16 10.32
N THR A 308 1.43 1.14 9.50
CA THR A 308 1.80 2.26 8.65
C THR A 308 1.21 2.18 7.25
N THR A 309 1.02 0.95 6.77
CA THR A 309 0.42 0.63 5.46
C THR A 309 -0.39 -0.67 5.56
N ASN A 310 -0.76 -1.27 4.43
CA ASN A 310 -1.25 -2.64 4.38
C ASN A 310 -0.16 -3.60 4.95
N CYS A 311 -0.34 -4.76 5.36
CA CYS A 311 -1.45 -5.72 5.30
C CYS A 311 -2.13 -5.82 6.68
N ILE A 312 -3.24 -5.19 6.88
CA ILE A 312 -4.01 -5.36 8.11
C ILE A 312 -4.83 -6.65 8.00
N VAL A 313 -4.68 -7.54 9.00
CA VAL A 313 -5.58 -8.68 9.17
C VAL A 313 -6.62 -8.31 10.24
N PRO A 314 -7.91 -8.23 9.91
CA PRO A 314 -8.93 -7.91 10.87
C PRO A 314 -8.85 -8.77 12.12
N PRO A 315 -8.75 -8.18 13.32
CA PRO A 315 -8.72 -8.93 14.56
C PRO A 315 -10.03 -9.67 14.79
N LEU A 316 -9.97 -10.78 15.48
CA LEU A 316 -11.17 -11.45 15.97
C LEU A 316 -11.89 -10.55 16.99
N ALA A 317 -13.20 -10.75 17.17
CA ALA A 317 -14.01 -9.94 18.10
C ALA A 317 -13.48 -9.95 19.54
N ASN A 318 -12.88 -11.06 19.96
CA ASN A 318 -12.28 -11.26 21.28
C ASN A 318 -10.76 -11.07 21.31
N ALA A 319 -10.16 -10.47 20.29
CA ALA A 319 -8.72 -10.26 20.24
C ALA A 319 -8.26 -9.27 21.31
N VAL A 320 -7.38 -9.70 22.18
CA VAL A 320 -6.85 -8.91 23.33
C VAL A 320 -6.00 -7.73 22.91
N TYR A 321 -5.49 -7.73 21.69
CA TYR A 321 -4.63 -6.65 21.15
C TYR A 321 -5.41 -5.55 20.43
N LYS A 322 -6.71 -5.70 20.20
CA LYS A 322 -7.52 -4.77 19.38
C LYS A 322 -7.43 -3.32 19.87
N GLU A 323 -7.50 -3.10 21.18
CA GLU A 323 -7.43 -1.77 21.78
C GLU A 323 -6.03 -1.14 21.76
N ARG A 324 -5.02 -1.93 21.39
CA ARG A 324 -3.62 -1.51 21.27
C ARG A 324 -3.18 -1.32 19.81
N MET A 325 -4.13 -1.39 18.87
CA MET A 325 -3.88 -1.16 17.45
C MET A 325 -3.97 0.35 17.13
N PHE A 326 -2.98 0.82 16.38
CA PHE A 326 -2.91 2.18 15.86
C PHE A 326 -2.74 2.13 14.35
N THR A 327 -3.33 3.10 13.65
CA THR A 327 -3.22 3.25 12.20
C THR A 327 -2.72 4.65 11.87
N THR A 328 -2.14 4.83 10.69
CA THR A 328 -1.68 6.12 10.19
C THR A 328 -1.69 6.13 8.65
N ASN A 329 -1.43 7.26 7.99
CA ASN A 329 -1.41 7.40 6.53
C ASN A 329 -2.74 7.02 5.86
N SER A 330 -2.65 6.22 4.81
CA SER A 330 -3.82 5.72 4.07
C SER A 330 -4.50 4.51 4.74
N THR A 331 -3.99 4.05 5.90
CA THR A 331 -4.56 2.90 6.62
C THR A 331 -5.72 3.31 7.52
N GLY A 332 -6.58 2.36 7.81
CA GLY A 332 -7.69 2.58 8.75
C GLY A 332 -8.33 1.26 9.17
N TYR A 333 -8.73 1.19 10.43
CA TYR A 333 -9.52 0.08 10.95
C TYR A 333 -10.54 0.61 11.97
N PRO A 334 -11.81 0.16 11.93
CA PRO A 334 -12.86 0.66 12.82
C PRO A 334 -12.48 0.51 14.30
N GLY A 335 -12.53 1.62 15.04
CA GLY A 335 -12.23 1.66 16.46
C GLY A 335 -10.73 1.69 16.81
N CYS A 336 -9.82 1.67 15.84
CA CYS A 336 -8.41 1.94 16.08
C CYS A 336 -8.14 3.44 16.22
N LYS A 337 -7.17 3.78 17.05
CA LYS A 337 -6.66 5.15 17.13
C LYS A 337 -5.87 5.46 15.87
N TYR A 338 -6.13 6.65 15.30
CA TYR A 338 -5.42 7.13 14.12
C TYR A 338 -4.40 8.20 14.53
N ILE A 339 -3.17 8.04 14.08
CA ILE A 339 -2.09 9.01 14.29
C ILE A 339 -1.97 9.84 13.02
N ASP A 340 -2.41 11.10 13.10
CA ASP A 340 -2.33 12.05 12.00
C ASP A 340 -0.98 12.77 11.98
N LYS A 341 -0.68 13.39 10.85
CA LYS A 341 0.47 14.28 10.70
C LYS A 341 0.09 15.72 11.01
N ASP A 342 1.01 16.48 11.60
CA ASP A 342 0.88 17.92 11.79
C ASP A 342 1.00 18.70 10.46
N ALA A 343 0.92 20.03 10.52
CA ALA A 343 1.04 20.90 9.35
C ALA A 343 2.42 20.79 8.65
N GLU A 344 3.45 20.39 9.38
CA GLU A 344 4.80 20.16 8.88
C GLU A 344 5.02 18.72 8.40
N GLY A 345 3.98 17.88 8.43
CA GLY A 345 4.02 16.48 8.00
C GLY A 345 4.62 15.50 9.01
N ARG A 346 4.87 15.92 10.26
CA ARG A 346 5.44 15.10 11.34
C ARG A 346 4.33 14.42 12.14
N LYS A 347 4.62 13.27 12.72
CA LYS A 347 3.70 12.54 13.58
C LYS A 347 4.14 12.55 15.04
N ASP A 348 3.16 12.61 15.93
CA ASP A 348 3.37 12.50 17.37
C ASP A 348 3.06 11.06 17.82
N PHE A 349 4.10 10.34 18.23
CA PHE A 349 4.00 8.99 18.76
C PHE A 349 3.99 8.96 20.31
N SER A 350 3.86 10.08 20.98
CA SER A 350 3.90 10.14 22.45
C SER A 350 2.84 9.24 23.09
N GLU A 351 1.62 9.22 22.59
CA GLU A 351 0.55 8.40 23.14
C GLU A 351 0.85 6.91 23.07
N ILE A 352 1.31 6.41 21.91
CA ILE A 352 1.65 4.99 21.75
C ILE A 352 2.85 4.60 22.63
N ILE A 353 3.80 5.52 22.84
CA ILE A 353 4.95 5.32 23.73
C ILE A 353 4.50 5.21 25.18
N GLU A 354 3.61 6.12 25.65
CA GLU A 354 3.10 6.07 27.02
C GLU A 354 2.28 4.80 27.30
N ILE A 355 1.51 4.34 26.32
CA ILE A 355 0.80 3.05 26.43
C ILE A 355 1.82 1.89 26.49
N ALA A 356 2.85 1.91 25.65
CA ALA A 356 3.87 0.87 25.65
C ALA A 356 4.57 0.73 27.00
N LYS A 357 4.92 1.83 27.67
CA LYS A 357 5.55 1.84 29.00
C LYS A 357 4.73 1.12 30.07
N GLN A 358 3.42 0.98 29.90
CA GLN A 358 2.52 0.30 30.83
C GLN A 358 2.31 -1.17 30.49
N CYS A 359 2.81 -1.62 29.34
CA CYS A 359 2.67 -2.99 28.88
C CYS A 359 3.77 -3.90 29.44
N GLN A 360 3.47 -5.20 29.49
CA GLN A 360 4.49 -6.21 29.73
C GLN A 360 5.41 -6.35 28.52
N PRO A 361 6.65 -6.83 28.70
CA PRO A 361 7.50 -7.22 27.59
C PRO A 361 6.82 -8.24 26.66
N PRO A 362 7.20 -8.28 25.37
CA PRO A 362 6.71 -9.32 24.46
C PRO A 362 7.09 -10.71 24.95
N VAL A 363 6.21 -11.70 24.71
CA VAL A 363 6.54 -13.12 24.95
C VAL A 363 7.35 -13.62 23.76
N GLU A 364 8.49 -14.25 24.02
CA GLU A 364 9.31 -14.84 22.95
C GLU A 364 8.56 -15.98 22.26
N ILE A 365 8.46 -15.90 20.94
CA ILE A 365 7.84 -16.92 20.07
C ILE A 365 8.85 -17.61 19.16
N GLU A 366 9.96 -16.95 18.90
CA GLU A 366 11.09 -17.44 18.11
C GLU A 366 12.39 -16.90 18.73
N HIS A 367 13.52 -17.54 18.45
CA HIS A 367 14.84 -17.10 18.88
C HIS A 367 15.89 -17.35 17.81
N GLY A 368 16.98 -16.60 17.87
CA GLY A 368 18.06 -16.68 16.90
C GLY A 368 18.14 -15.47 15.99
N GLU A 369 18.72 -15.65 14.83
CA GLU A 369 18.98 -14.58 13.86
C GLU A 369 18.63 -15.06 12.45
N ILE A 370 18.14 -14.12 11.63
CA ILE A 370 18.02 -14.29 10.17
C ILE A 370 18.98 -13.33 9.47
N ILE A 371 19.42 -13.68 8.27
CA ILE A 371 20.33 -12.85 7.46
C ILE A 371 19.61 -12.35 6.24
N GLY A 372 19.63 -11.03 6.03
CA GLY A 372 19.07 -10.37 4.86
C GLY A 372 19.86 -9.13 4.47
N GLY A 373 19.30 -8.27 3.62
CA GLY A 373 19.96 -7.05 3.13
C GLY A 373 20.69 -7.23 1.81
N PHE A 374 20.39 -8.28 1.06
CA PHE A 374 20.92 -8.54 -0.27
C PHE A 374 20.16 -7.73 -1.34
N ALA A 375 20.15 -6.39 -1.18
CA ALA A 375 19.61 -5.49 -2.21
C ALA A 375 20.59 -5.31 -3.38
N HIS A 376 20.15 -4.63 -4.44
CA HIS A 376 20.90 -4.51 -5.70
C HIS A 376 22.36 -4.05 -5.52
N ASN A 377 22.60 -3.02 -4.72
CA ASN A 377 23.97 -2.53 -4.47
C ASN A 377 24.86 -3.60 -3.82
N GLN A 378 24.33 -4.35 -2.84
CA GLN A 378 25.05 -5.41 -2.16
C GLN A 378 25.30 -6.61 -3.09
N VAL A 379 24.32 -6.96 -3.94
CA VAL A 379 24.47 -8.04 -4.93
C VAL A 379 25.51 -7.68 -5.97
N LEU A 380 25.54 -6.43 -6.45
CA LEU A 380 26.57 -5.95 -7.38
C LEU A 380 27.99 -6.03 -6.79
N GLN A 381 28.16 -5.74 -5.49
CA GLN A 381 29.44 -5.90 -4.80
C GLN A 381 29.91 -7.36 -4.70
N LEU A 382 28.98 -8.32 -4.81
CA LEU A 382 29.25 -9.75 -4.79
C LEU A 382 29.32 -10.35 -6.21
N ALA A 383 29.13 -9.56 -7.26
CA ALA A 383 28.96 -10.02 -8.64
C ALA A 383 30.08 -10.95 -9.10
N ASP A 384 31.34 -10.60 -8.87
CA ASP A 384 32.49 -11.42 -9.26
C ASP A 384 32.46 -12.78 -8.58
N LYS A 385 32.15 -12.84 -7.28
CA LYS A 385 32.04 -14.10 -6.54
C LYS A 385 30.92 -15.00 -7.07
N VAL A 386 29.79 -14.39 -7.44
CA VAL A 386 28.63 -15.09 -8.03
C VAL A 386 29.01 -15.64 -9.42
N VAL A 387 29.63 -14.81 -10.24
CA VAL A 387 30.10 -15.20 -11.59
C VAL A 387 31.12 -16.35 -11.51
N ASP A 388 32.07 -16.28 -10.59
CA ASP A 388 33.07 -17.35 -10.40
C ASP A 388 32.42 -18.65 -9.90
N ALA A 389 31.42 -18.56 -9.00
CA ALA A 389 30.67 -19.70 -8.52
C ALA A 389 29.85 -20.37 -9.66
N VAL A 390 29.28 -19.56 -10.56
CA VAL A 390 28.60 -20.09 -11.77
C VAL A 390 29.60 -20.77 -12.72
N LYS A 391 30.73 -20.11 -13.00
CA LYS A 391 31.77 -20.65 -13.89
C LYS A 391 32.42 -21.94 -13.37
N SER A 392 32.60 -22.02 -12.05
CA SER A 392 33.13 -23.24 -11.41
C SER A 392 32.09 -24.35 -11.23
N GLY A 393 30.82 -24.09 -11.54
CA GLY A 393 29.74 -25.04 -11.34
C GLY A 393 29.30 -25.20 -9.88
N ALA A 394 29.71 -24.29 -8.97
CA ALA A 394 29.22 -24.28 -7.60
C ALA A 394 27.76 -23.77 -7.52
N ILE A 395 27.37 -22.89 -8.44
CA ILE A 395 25.97 -22.49 -8.65
C ILE A 395 25.51 -23.07 -9.98
N HIS A 396 24.54 -23.98 -9.91
CA HIS A 396 23.96 -24.62 -11.09
C HIS A 396 22.67 -23.91 -11.54
N ARG A 397 21.92 -23.28 -10.64
CA ARG A 397 20.63 -22.67 -10.93
C ARG A 397 20.38 -21.46 -10.05
N PHE A 398 19.64 -20.49 -10.58
CA PHE A 398 19.02 -19.39 -9.81
C PHE A 398 17.52 -19.68 -9.71
N ILE A 399 16.98 -19.57 -8.49
CA ILE A 399 15.57 -19.76 -8.20
C ILE A 399 15.02 -18.40 -7.78
N VAL A 400 14.00 -17.92 -8.51
CA VAL A 400 13.31 -16.67 -8.18
C VAL A 400 12.03 -17.02 -7.46
N MET A 401 11.93 -16.57 -6.20
CA MET A 401 10.70 -16.63 -5.42
C MET A 401 10.22 -15.21 -5.19
N ALA A 402 9.03 -14.88 -5.67
CA ALA A 402 8.48 -13.54 -5.61
C ALA A 402 6.96 -13.58 -5.40
N GLY A 403 6.41 -12.56 -4.71
CA GLY A 403 4.99 -12.44 -4.43
C GLY A 403 4.55 -13.15 -3.15
N CYS A 404 3.22 -13.24 -2.95
CA CYS A 404 2.59 -13.77 -1.74
C CYS A 404 1.99 -15.18 -1.92
N ASP A 405 2.48 -15.97 -2.85
CA ASP A 405 1.86 -17.23 -3.28
C ASP A 405 2.02 -18.39 -2.29
N GLY A 406 3.04 -18.35 -1.45
CA GLY A 406 3.44 -19.45 -0.57
C GLY A 406 2.42 -19.86 0.50
N ARG A 407 1.35 -19.08 0.71
CA ARG A 407 0.32 -19.40 1.71
C ARG A 407 -0.60 -20.54 1.28
N MET A 408 -0.93 -20.65 0.01
CA MET A 408 -1.91 -21.61 -0.52
C MET A 408 -1.25 -22.64 -1.43
N LYS A 409 -1.34 -23.91 -1.07
CA LYS A 409 -0.76 -25.01 -1.86
C LYS A 409 -1.18 -25.01 -3.34
N SER A 410 -2.38 -24.57 -3.65
CA SER A 410 -2.86 -24.46 -5.05
C SER A 410 -2.10 -23.38 -5.85
N ARG A 411 -1.44 -22.43 -5.19
CA ARG A 411 -0.63 -21.36 -5.79
C ARG A 411 0.86 -21.62 -5.71
N ASP A 412 1.30 -22.55 -4.85
CA ASP A 412 2.66 -23.08 -4.84
C ASP A 412 3.04 -23.77 -6.15
N SER A 413 2.04 -24.11 -6.98
CA SER A 413 2.25 -24.89 -8.19
C SER A 413 3.21 -24.25 -9.19
N VAL A 414 3.28 -22.93 -9.27
CA VAL A 414 4.19 -22.24 -10.19
C VAL A 414 5.64 -22.39 -9.73
N SER A 415 5.95 -22.06 -8.48
CA SER A 415 7.28 -22.25 -7.90
C SER A 415 7.67 -23.74 -7.86
N TYR A 416 6.73 -24.61 -7.50
CA TYR A 416 6.95 -26.05 -7.42
C TYR A 416 7.05 -26.73 -8.78
N THR A 417 6.30 -26.30 -9.78
CA THR A 417 6.35 -26.81 -11.15
C THR A 417 7.66 -26.42 -11.83
N HIS A 418 8.14 -25.19 -11.62
CA HIS A 418 9.43 -24.76 -12.15
C HIS A 418 10.61 -25.45 -11.47
N LEU A 419 10.54 -25.74 -10.18
CA LEU A 419 11.56 -26.52 -9.48
C LEU A 419 11.61 -27.98 -9.95
N ARG A 420 10.47 -28.64 -10.15
CA ARG A 420 10.41 -30.03 -10.63
C ARG A 420 10.67 -30.21 -12.12
N ALA A 421 10.27 -29.27 -12.98
CA ALA A 421 10.49 -29.38 -14.42
C ALA A 421 11.98 -29.41 -14.82
N HIS A 422 12.88 -29.15 -13.88
CA HIS A 422 14.32 -29.19 -14.07
C HIS A 422 15.02 -30.35 -13.36
N GLU A 423 14.28 -31.23 -12.69
CA GLU A 423 14.81 -32.46 -12.08
C GLU A 423 14.76 -33.67 -13.02
N THR A 424 14.15 -33.54 -14.18
CA THR A 424 14.16 -34.48 -15.32
C THR A 424 14.94 -33.88 -16.47
#